data_8bf1379c5400161acdac551b5c67a87e
#
_entry.id   8bf1379c5400161acdac551b5c67a87e
#
_cell.length_a   1.000
_cell.length_b   1.000
_cell.length_c   1.000
_cell.angle_alpha   90.00
_cell.angle_beta   90.00
_cell.angle_gamma   90.00
#
_symmetry.space_group_name_H-M   'P 1'
#
loop_
_entity.id
_entity.type
_entity.pdbx_description
1 polymer ?
#
loop_
_entity_poly.entity_id
_entity_poly.type
_entity_poly.pdbx_seq_one_letter_code
_entity_poly.pdbx_strand_id
1 'polypeptide(L)'
;MERRRGAVNAAADGMRDVWRQLAPAVLRALAALALALSAAQAPAQTILRDAELERAMRELARPVIAASGLSPSGIRVLLIEDARPNAFVVDARSIFLTSGLVLRMDRPAMLQAVIAHEVAHIANGHLTRRASNMRTARSAAIMGLALAAAVAAADDTGAAGIGIAAGTSSAALRRFLAHTRAEEAAADRSGLRYMARAGVDPQGMVEVLEIFEGQEAIAPGRQDPYLRTHPLSRERLRAVRGLAAAFDATGPADADAAYWFARSRAKLSAYLRNPGWTLRRLDAADSSDAALVARAVANSQAARGAAALQAADALVAKRPDDPYAHELRGWVLFEARDYDAAARAYARAVALAPGEPLIAAGHGRALLATGTQDAAARTVLERARARDPFNPSLLRDLALAQARTGQPGAASLSTAERYALSGRLRDAKIHATRAAGLLPRGSAGWQRAEDIIAAAETQERRNR
;
A
#
# COMPACT_ATOMS: atom_id res chain seq x y z
N MET A 1 -3.49 -63.76 42.17
CA MET A 1 -3.34 -63.06 40.87
C MET A 1 -4.41 -62.01 40.58
N GLU A 2 -5.63 -62.14 41.11
CA GLU A 2 -6.77 -61.23 40.86
C GLU A 2 -6.62 -59.81 41.47
N ARG A 3 -6.02 -59.65 42.65
CA ARG A 3 -5.85 -58.32 43.26
C ARG A 3 -4.92 -57.34 42.47
N ARG A 4 -3.97 -57.85 41.67
CA ARG A 4 -3.13 -57.00 40.83
C ARG A 4 -3.83 -56.55 39.55
N ARG A 5 -4.77 -57.31 38.99
CA ARG A 5 -5.57 -56.92 37.82
C ARG A 5 -6.58 -55.82 38.17
N GLY A 6 -7.17 -55.80 39.33
CA GLY A 6 -8.09 -54.76 39.77
C GLY A 6 -7.43 -53.39 39.95
N ALA A 7 -6.20 -53.33 40.47
CA ALA A 7 -5.47 -52.06 40.65
C ALA A 7 -5.02 -51.44 39.34
N VAL A 8 -4.66 -52.26 38.31
CA VAL A 8 -4.26 -51.76 36.96
C VAL A 8 -5.48 -51.20 36.21
N ASN A 9 -6.67 -51.85 36.33
CA ASN A 9 -7.87 -51.36 35.68
C ASN A 9 -8.38 -50.07 36.33
N ALA A 10 -8.35 -49.93 37.66
CA ALA A 10 -8.73 -48.68 38.34
C ALA A 10 -7.81 -47.50 37.99
N ALA A 11 -6.51 -47.73 37.80
CA ALA A 11 -5.56 -46.70 37.37
C ALA A 11 -5.80 -46.30 35.91
N ALA A 12 -6.19 -47.25 35.05
CA ALA A 12 -6.50 -46.97 33.63
C ALA A 12 -7.81 -46.19 33.47
N ASP A 13 -8.83 -46.47 34.31
CA ASP A 13 -10.09 -45.73 34.29
C ASP A 13 -9.95 -44.33 34.88
N GLY A 14 -9.19 -44.14 35.93
CA GLY A 14 -8.87 -42.81 36.46
C GLY A 14 -8.10 -41.93 35.46
N MET A 15 -7.21 -42.55 34.68
CA MET A 15 -6.46 -41.81 33.61
C MET A 15 -7.37 -41.44 32.43
N ARG A 16 -8.35 -42.29 32.09
CA ARG A 16 -9.36 -41.98 31.06
C ARG A 16 -10.29 -40.83 31.47
N ASP A 17 -10.67 -40.75 32.72
CA ASP A 17 -11.53 -39.65 33.23
C ASP A 17 -10.77 -38.32 33.29
N VAL A 18 -9.51 -38.34 33.70
CA VAL A 18 -8.63 -37.15 33.63
C VAL A 18 -8.47 -36.67 32.18
N TRP A 19 -8.25 -37.58 31.22
CA TRP A 19 -8.17 -37.20 29.79
C TRP A 19 -9.50 -36.67 29.23
N ARG A 20 -10.64 -37.21 29.64
CA ARG A 20 -11.97 -36.71 29.25
C ARG A 20 -12.24 -35.30 29.76
N GLN A 21 -11.73 -34.94 30.93
CA GLN A 21 -11.86 -33.58 31.47
C GLN A 21 -10.88 -32.58 30.87
N LEU A 22 -9.64 -32.99 30.56
CA LEU A 22 -8.59 -32.14 30.04
C LEU A 22 -8.65 -31.96 28.50
N ALA A 23 -9.14 -32.97 27.76
CA ALA A 23 -9.19 -32.94 26.31
C ALA A 23 -9.90 -31.68 25.72
N PRO A 24 -11.08 -31.26 26.24
CA PRO A 24 -11.74 -30.06 25.71
C PRO A 24 -11.00 -28.76 26.04
N ALA A 25 -10.28 -28.70 27.15
CA ALA A 25 -9.46 -27.53 27.51
C ALA A 25 -8.18 -27.45 26.64
N VAL A 26 -7.52 -28.58 26.40
CA VAL A 26 -6.36 -28.67 25.51
C VAL A 26 -6.77 -28.38 24.07
N LEU A 27 -7.91 -28.88 23.59
CA LEU A 27 -8.42 -28.59 22.24
C LEU A 27 -8.75 -27.12 22.07
N ARG A 28 -9.33 -26.46 23.08
CA ARG A 28 -9.58 -25.00 23.04
C ARG A 28 -8.30 -24.20 23.07
N ALA A 29 -7.31 -24.60 23.85
CA ALA A 29 -6.00 -23.94 23.88
C ALA A 29 -5.25 -24.10 22.56
N LEU A 30 -5.29 -25.27 21.92
CA LEU A 30 -4.72 -25.50 20.59
C LEU A 30 -5.46 -24.72 19.50
N ALA A 31 -6.79 -24.64 19.56
CA ALA A 31 -7.58 -23.83 18.65
C ALA A 31 -7.30 -22.33 18.81
N ALA A 32 -7.18 -21.85 20.05
CA ALA A 32 -6.80 -20.46 20.33
C ALA A 32 -5.36 -20.14 19.87
N LEU A 33 -4.44 -21.08 20.05
CA LEU A 33 -3.06 -20.96 19.56
C LEU A 33 -3.00 -20.98 18.03
N ALA A 34 -3.78 -21.83 17.37
CA ALA A 34 -3.88 -21.88 15.90
C ALA A 34 -4.51 -20.60 15.34
N LEU A 35 -5.53 -20.03 16.00
CA LEU A 35 -6.10 -18.73 15.65
C LEU A 35 -5.07 -17.58 15.86
N ALA A 36 -4.31 -17.61 16.95
CA ALA A 36 -3.27 -16.61 17.23
C ALA A 36 -2.11 -16.69 16.22
N LEU A 37 -1.72 -17.90 15.81
CA LEU A 37 -0.69 -18.13 14.80
C LEU A 37 -1.16 -17.75 13.37
N SER A 38 -2.45 -17.93 13.06
CA SER A 38 -3.01 -17.48 11.77
C SER A 38 -3.20 -15.96 11.69
N ALA A 39 -3.39 -15.27 12.81
CA ALA A 39 -3.44 -13.80 12.86
C ALA A 39 -2.07 -13.14 12.67
N ALA A 40 -0.96 -13.88 12.85
CA ALA A 40 0.39 -13.35 12.75
C ALA A 40 0.97 -13.33 11.32
N GLN A 41 0.23 -13.82 10.31
CA GLN A 41 0.70 -13.92 8.92
C GLN A 41 -0.14 -13.08 7.94
N ALA A 42 -0.51 -11.85 8.30
CA ALA A 42 -0.88 -10.89 7.28
C ALA A 42 0.43 -10.49 6.55
N PRO A 43 0.62 -10.82 5.26
CA PRO A 43 1.79 -10.34 4.54
C PRO A 43 1.77 -8.82 4.58
N ALA A 44 2.88 -8.23 5.01
CA ALA A 44 3.05 -6.78 4.96
C ALA A 44 2.89 -6.37 3.49
N GLN A 45 1.85 -5.58 3.17
CA GLN A 45 1.62 -5.10 1.82
C GLN A 45 2.81 -4.22 1.41
N THR A 46 3.49 -4.61 0.35
CA THR A 46 4.68 -3.90 -0.14
C THR A 46 4.24 -2.71 -0.99
N ILE A 47 4.63 -1.50 -0.60
CA ILE A 47 4.44 -0.32 -1.44
C ILE A 47 5.46 -0.40 -2.58
N LEU A 48 4.97 -0.34 -3.81
CA LEU A 48 5.80 -0.26 -5.01
C LEU A 48 6.33 1.18 -5.15
N ARG A 49 7.65 1.34 -5.02
CA ARG A 49 8.32 2.62 -5.12
C ARG A 49 9.14 2.66 -6.42
N ASP A 50 8.61 3.32 -7.43
CA ASP A 50 9.21 3.47 -8.75
C ASP A 50 8.92 4.87 -9.29
N ALA A 51 9.95 5.57 -9.75
CA ALA A 51 9.86 6.99 -10.14
C ALA A 51 8.86 7.21 -11.28
N GLU A 52 8.88 6.35 -12.29
CA GLU A 52 8.01 6.44 -13.46
C GLU A 52 6.56 6.08 -13.11
N LEU A 53 6.34 5.02 -12.31
CA LEU A 53 5.00 4.65 -11.86
C LEU A 53 4.38 5.74 -10.98
N GLU A 54 5.15 6.32 -10.05
CA GLU A 54 4.66 7.43 -9.23
C GLU A 54 4.39 8.69 -10.06
N ARG A 55 5.20 8.96 -11.09
CA ARG A 55 4.93 10.04 -12.05
C ARG A 55 3.63 9.81 -12.80
N ALA A 56 3.44 8.61 -13.35
CA ALA A 56 2.23 8.26 -14.07
C ALA A 56 0.97 8.41 -13.20
N MET A 57 1.02 7.94 -11.95
CA MET A 57 -0.10 8.11 -11.02
C MET A 57 -0.37 9.59 -10.71
N ARG A 58 0.66 10.41 -10.58
CA ARG A 58 0.50 11.87 -10.40
C ARG A 58 -0.18 12.52 -11.62
N GLU A 59 0.24 12.18 -12.83
CA GLU A 59 -0.34 12.76 -14.05
C GLU A 59 -1.80 12.36 -14.25
N LEU A 60 -2.12 11.09 -14.02
CA LEU A 60 -3.49 10.60 -14.09
C LEU A 60 -4.40 11.21 -13.01
N ALA A 61 -3.87 11.45 -11.82
CA ALA A 61 -4.63 11.97 -10.69
C ALA A 61 -4.79 13.51 -10.73
N ARG A 62 -3.81 14.22 -11.26
CA ARG A 62 -3.72 15.69 -11.23
C ARG A 62 -5.00 16.40 -11.68
N PRO A 63 -5.61 16.09 -12.84
CA PRO A 63 -6.80 16.80 -13.30
C PRO A 63 -8.00 16.60 -12.37
N VAL A 64 -8.25 15.39 -11.88
CA VAL A 64 -9.40 15.10 -11.00
C VAL A 64 -9.20 15.66 -9.58
N ILE A 65 -7.96 15.67 -9.06
CA ILE A 65 -7.65 16.31 -7.78
C ILE A 65 -7.87 17.82 -7.87
N ALA A 66 -7.36 18.47 -8.92
CA ALA A 66 -7.55 19.90 -9.13
C ALA A 66 -9.05 20.25 -9.26
N ALA A 67 -9.81 19.45 -10.00
CA ALA A 67 -11.26 19.63 -10.17
C ALA A 67 -12.07 19.48 -8.87
N SER A 68 -11.51 18.78 -7.86
CA SER A 68 -12.12 18.64 -6.53
C SER A 68 -11.91 19.87 -5.63
N GLY A 69 -11.03 20.80 -6.01
CA GLY A 69 -10.60 21.94 -5.20
C GLY A 69 -9.45 21.63 -4.23
N LEU A 70 -8.94 20.40 -4.23
CA LEU A 70 -7.78 20.02 -3.44
C LEU A 70 -6.47 20.31 -4.20
N SER A 71 -5.37 20.49 -3.47
CA SER A 71 -4.07 20.69 -4.09
C SER A 71 -3.49 19.37 -4.62
N PRO A 72 -3.16 19.26 -5.93
CA PRO A 72 -2.54 18.05 -6.47
C PRO A 72 -1.20 17.68 -5.82
N SER A 73 -0.43 18.67 -5.34
CA SER A 73 0.83 18.43 -4.62
C SER A 73 0.63 17.94 -3.18
N GLY A 74 -0.58 18.10 -2.63
CA GLY A 74 -0.94 17.67 -1.28
C GLY A 74 -1.38 16.21 -1.17
N ILE A 75 -1.68 15.56 -2.31
CA ILE A 75 -2.20 14.18 -2.34
C ILE A 75 -1.23 13.30 -3.13
N ARG A 76 -0.86 12.17 -2.52
CA ARG A 76 -0.04 11.13 -3.16
C ARG A 76 -0.90 9.95 -3.55
N VAL A 77 -0.70 9.44 -4.76
CA VAL A 77 -1.27 8.17 -5.22
C VAL A 77 -0.15 7.14 -5.24
N LEU A 78 -0.27 6.13 -4.41
CA LEU A 78 0.76 5.11 -4.17
C LEU A 78 0.26 3.74 -4.62
N LEU A 79 1.16 2.94 -5.19
CA LEU A 79 0.87 1.59 -5.62
C LEU A 79 1.25 0.57 -4.54
N ILE A 80 0.40 -0.44 -4.36
CA ILE A 80 0.64 -1.59 -3.49
C ILE A 80 0.72 -2.84 -4.36
N GLU A 81 1.71 -3.69 -4.10
CA GLU A 81 1.80 -5.01 -4.71
C GLU A 81 0.76 -5.95 -4.09
N ASP A 82 -0.39 -6.04 -4.73
CA ASP A 82 -1.44 -7.01 -4.44
C ASP A 82 -2.18 -7.31 -5.74
N ALA A 83 -2.25 -8.59 -6.12
CA ALA A 83 -2.93 -9.03 -7.32
C ALA A 83 -4.47 -8.86 -7.25
N ARG A 84 -5.03 -8.70 -6.06
CA ARG A 84 -6.47 -8.49 -5.85
C ARG A 84 -6.80 -7.01 -6.08
N PRO A 85 -7.86 -6.70 -6.86
CA PRO A 85 -8.28 -5.32 -7.07
C PRO A 85 -8.69 -4.63 -5.76
N ASN A 86 -8.09 -3.49 -5.46
CA ASN A 86 -8.51 -2.61 -4.36
C ASN A 86 -8.01 -1.18 -4.57
N ALA A 87 -8.76 -0.22 -4.02
CA ALA A 87 -8.37 1.16 -3.82
C ALA A 87 -8.86 1.61 -2.45
N PHE A 88 -8.15 2.49 -1.78
CA PHE A 88 -8.58 3.03 -0.48
C PHE A 88 -7.76 4.24 -0.06
N VAL A 89 -8.34 5.05 0.81
CA VAL A 89 -7.70 6.15 1.49
C VAL A 89 -7.51 5.82 2.97
N VAL A 90 -6.34 6.18 3.52
CA VAL A 90 -6.04 5.99 4.95
C VAL A 90 -5.94 7.32 5.70
N ASP A 91 -5.63 8.39 4.97
CA ASP A 91 -5.54 9.75 5.48
C ASP A 91 -5.95 10.76 4.39
N ALA A 92 -5.94 12.05 4.72
CA ALA A 92 -6.32 13.11 3.79
C ALA A 92 -5.28 13.38 2.68
N ARG A 93 -4.16 12.63 2.62
CA ARG A 93 -3.03 12.89 1.73
C ARG A 93 -2.57 11.69 0.93
N SER A 94 -3.13 10.49 1.18
CA SER A 94 -2.64 9.25 0.59
C SER A 94 -3.78 8.41 0.06
N ILE A 95 -3.74 8.15 -1.25
CA ILE A 95 -4.60 7.21 -1.96
C ILE A 95 -3.74 6.00 -2.30
N PHE A 96 -4.23 4.82 -1.98
CA PHE A 96 -3.56 3.56 -2.29
C PHE A 96 -4.34 2.80 -3.36
N LEU A 97 -3.63 2.36 -4.40
CA LEU A 97 -4.16 1.52 -5.47
C LEU A 97 -3.39 0.22 -5.50
N THR A 98 -4.05 -0.91 -5.61
CA THR A 98 -3.35 -2.18 -5.80
C THR A 98 -2.95 -2.38 -7.26
N SER A 99 -1.84 -3.09 -7.47
CA SER A 99 -1.38 -3.46 -8.82
C SER A 99 -2.43 -4.24 -9.60
N GLY A 100 -3.19 -5.11 -8.91
CA GLY A 100 -4.29 -5.86 -9.52
C GLY A 100 -5.42 -4.96 -10.02
N LEU A 101 -5.73 -3.88 -9.32
CA LEU A 101 -6.70 -2.89 -9.79
C LEU A 101 -6.22 -2.18 -11.05
N VAL A 102 -5.00 -1.63 -11.02
CA VAL A 102 -4.43 -0.89 -12.16
C VAL A 102 -4.36 -1.76 -13.42
N LEU A 103 -3.93 -3.03 -13.27
CA LEU A 103 -3.84 -3.97 -14.39
C LEU A 103 -5.21 -4.41 -14.93
N ARG A 104 -6.28 -4.25 -14.16
CA ARG A 104 -7.65 -4.58 -14.57
C ARG A 104 -8.34 -3.46 -15.34
N MET A 105 -7.84 -2.23 -15.24
CA MET A 105 -8.37 -1.09 -16.00
C MET A 105 -7.89 -1.17 -17.45
N ASP A 106 -8.77 -0.96 -18.41
CA ASP A 106 -8.45 -1.07 -19.83
C ASP A 106 -8.16 0.29 -20.49
N ARG A 107 -8.62 1.36 -19.88
CA ARG A 107 -8.36 2.73 -20.37
C ARG A 107 -8.14 3.74 -19.23
N PRO A 108 -7.47 4.88 -19.51
CA PRO A 108 -7.09 5.85 -18.48
C PRO A 108 -8.28 6.39 -17.70
N ALA A 109 -9.42 6.64 -18.36
CA ALA A 109 -10.63 7.17 -17.72
C ALA A 109 -11.16 6.27 -16.59
N MET A 110 -11.01 4.95 -16.71
CA MET A 110 -11.40 4.00 -15.65
C MET A 110 -10.51 4.19 -14.40
N LEU A 111 -9.19 4.30 -14.57
CA LEU A 111 -8.28 4.52 -13.44
C LEU A 111 -8.49 5.91 -12.82
N GLN A 112 -8.72 6.93 -13.65
CA GLN A 112 -9.06 8.27 -13.20
C GLN A 112 -10.40 8.32 -12.46
N ALA A 113 -11.39 7.48 -12.84
CA ALA A 113 -12.65 7.33 -12.13
C ALA A 113 -12.45 6.77 -10.71
N VAL A 114 -11.64 5.72 -10.56
CA VAL A 114 -11.29 5.21 -9.23
C VAL A 114 -10.61 6.28 -8.39
N ILE A 115 -9.62 6.99 -8.96
CA ILE A 115 -8.94 8.08 -8.26
C ILE A 115 -9.92 9.19 -7.88
N ALA A 116 -10.85 9.57 -8.78
CA ALA A 116 -11.86 10.59 -8.51
C ALA A 116 -12.81 10.19 -7.36
N HIS A 117 -13.16 8.90 -7.27
CA HIS A 117 -13.95 8.35 -6.19
C HIS A 117 -13.20 8.44 -4.85
N GLU A 118 -11.91 8.05 -4.81
CA GLU A 118 -11.06 8.17 -3.61
C GLU A 118 -10.84 9.63 -3.19
N VAL A 119 -10.59 10.52 -4.16
CA VAL A 119 -10.51 11.97 -3.94
C VAL A 119 -11.82 12.51 -3.34
N ALA A 120 -12.97 12.01 -3.79
CA ALA A 120 -14.26 12.40 -3.24
C ALA A 120 -14.42 11.95 -1.77
N HIS A 121 -13.90 10.79 -1.38
CA HIS A 121 -13.87 10.39 0.03
C HIS A 121 -13.05 11.36 0.89
N ILE A 122 -11.93 11.85 0.39
CA ILE A 122 -11.11 12.87 1.07
C ILE A 122 -11.85 14.20 1.14
N ALA A 123 -12.29 14.73 -0.01
CA ALA A 123 -12.92 16.05 -0.12
C ALA A 123 -14.24 16.15 0.66
N ASN A 124 -15.03 15.09 0.71
CA ASN A 124 -16.28 15.03 1.46
C ASN A 124 -16.08 14.76 2.98
N GLY A 125 -14.84 14.56 3.46
CA GLY A 125 -14.53 14.31 4.87
C GLY A 125 -15.04 12.96 5.39
N HIS A 126 -15.18 11.94 4.54
CA HIS A 126 -15.73 10.63 4.93
C HIS A 126 -14.84 9.91 5.95
N LEU A 127 -13.50 10.08 5.88
CA LEU A 127 -12.55 9.49 6.83
C LEU A 127 -12.78 9.98 8.26
N THR A 128 -12.96 11.29 8.43
CA THR A 128 -13.23 11.90 9.74
C THR A 128 -14.55 11.39 10.32
N ARG A 129 -15.59 11.31 9.49
CA ARG A 129 -16.89 10.75 9.89
C ARG A 129 -16.80 9.27 10.24
N ARG A 130 -16.11 8.46 9.44
CA ARG A 130 -15.88 7.03 9.75
C ARG A 130 -15.18 6.85 11.10
N ALA A 131 -14.12 7.59 11.37
CA ALA A 131 -13.40 7.54 12.65
C ALA A 131 -14.29 7.95 13.83
N SER A 132 -15.13 8.97 13.67
CA SER A 132 -16.11 9.39 14.67
C SER A 132 -17.21 8.34 14.89
N ASN A 133 -17.76 7.79 13.80
CA ASN A 133 -18.79 6.75 13.85
C ASN A 133 -18.29 5.46 14.51
N MET A 134 -17.06 5.05 14.22
CA MET A 134 -16.46 3.87 14.88
C MET A 134 -16.27 4.10 16.39
N ARG A 135 -15.86 5.29 16.82
CA ARG A 135 -15.77 5.63 18.24
C ARG A 135 -17.14 5.59 18.90
N THR A 136 -18.16 6.17 18.29
CA THR A 136 -19.54 6.17 18.78
C THR A 136 -20.12 4.74 18.82
N ALA A 137 -19.91 3.94 17.78
CA ALA A 137 -20.36 2.55 17.73
C ALA A 137 -19.68 1.69 18.82
N ARG A 138 -18.37 1.88 19.02
CA ARG A 138 -17.61 1.21 20.09
C ARG A 138 -18.11 1.63 21.48
N SER A 139 -18.35 2.92 21.70
CA SER A 139 -18.90 3.42 22.97
C SER A 139 -20.31 2.90 23.23
N ALA A 140 -21.16 2.85 22.20
CA ALA A 140 -22.51 2.27 22.33
C ALA A 140 -22.47 0.75 22.61
N ALA A 141 -21.55 0.02 21.99
CA ALA A 141 -21.35 -1.40 22.25
C ALA A 141 -20.85 -1.65 23.68
N ILE A 142 -19.90 -0.85 24.17
CA ILE A 142 -19.38 -0.93 25.54
C ILE A 142 -20.51 -0.62 26.53
N MET A 143 -21.30 0.42 26.29
CA MET A 143 -22.44 0.78 27.13
C MET A 143 -23.52 -0.31 27.13
N GLY A 144 -23.79 -0.91 25.95
CA GLY A 144 -24.71 -2.05 25.81
C GLY A 144 -24.23 -3.29 26.57
N LEU A 145 -22.93 -3.57 26.57
CA LEU A 145 -22.35 -4.67 27.35
C LEU A 145 -22.42 -4.40 28.86
N ALA A 146 -22.15 -3.16 29.30
CA ALA A 146 -22.26 -2.77 30.71
C ALA A 146 -23.72 -2.88 31.20
N LEU A 147 -24.68 -2.42 30.39
CA LEU A 147 -26.09 -2.53 30.70
C LEU A 147 -26.55 -4.00 30.72
N ALA A 148 -26.09 -4.80 29.74
CA ALA A 148 -26.37 -6.25 29.72
C ALA A 148 -25.82 -6.97 30.94
N ALA A 149 -24.62 -6.63 31.40
CA ALA A 149 -24.02 -7.16 32.60
C ALA A 149 -24.81 -6.78 33.86
N ALA A 150 -25.28 -5.53 33.97
CA ALA A 150 -26.10 -5.08 35.07
C ALA A 150 -27.48 -5.78 35.11
N VAL A 151 -28.11 -5.99 33.96
CA VAL A 151 -29.39 -6.74 33.87
C VAL A 151 -29.17 -8.22 34.13
N ALA A 152 -28.09 -8.83 33.63
CA ALA A 152 -27.76 -10.22 33.90
C ALA A 152 -27.44 -10.49 35.38
N ALA A 153 -26.92 -9.50 36.10
CA ALA A 153 -26.70 -9.59 37.55
C ALA A 153 -27.97 -9.48 38.36
N ALA A 154 -29.05 -8.96 37.77
CA ALA A 154 -30.38 -8.83 38.40
C ALA A 154 -31.39 -9.93 38.00
N ASP A 155 -31.04 -10.76 37.01
CA ASP A 155 -31.88 -11.81 36.45
C ASP A 155 -31.15 -13.17 36.51
N ASP A 156 -31.71 -14.13 37.28
CA ASP A 156 -31.12 -15.47 37.50
C ASP A 156 -30.91 -16.28 36.21
N THR A 157 -31.56 -15.92 35.11
CA THR A 157 -31.44 -16.63 33.82
C THR A 157 -30.43 -16.06 32.87
N GLY A 158 -30.00 -14.79 33.04
CA GLY A 158 -29.06 -14.07 32.14
C GLY A 158 -29.59 -13.79 30.74
N ALA A 159 -30.79 -14.30 30.38
CA ALA A 159 -31.32 -14.22 29.01
C ALA A 159 -31.63 -12.80 28.56
N ALA A 160 -32.13 -11.94 29.43
CA ALA A 160 -32.42 -10.55 29.13
C ALA A 160 -31.14 -9.74 28.84
N GLY A 161 -30.07 -10.00 29.59
CA GLY A 161 -28.76 -9.36 29.38
C GLY A 161 -28.15 -9.69 28.02
N ILE A 162 -28.23 -10.94 27.57
CA ILE A 162 -27.73 -11.39 26.24
C ILE A 162 -28.54 -10.73 25.12
N GLY A 163 -29.88 -10.62 25.28
CA GLY A 163 -30.73 -9.96 24.28
C GLY A 163 -30.40 -8.48 24.10
N ILE A 164 -30.11 -7.72 25.15
CA ILE A 164 -29.73 -6.32 25.12
C ILE A 164 -28.36 -6.14 24.44
N ALA A 165 -27.37 -6.97 24.80
CA ALA A 165 -26.04 -6.90 24.19
C ALA A 165 -26.07 -7.18 22.68
N ALA A 166 -26.78 -8.20 22.24
CA ALA A 166 -26.96 -8.55 20.84
C ALA A 166 -27.70 -7.46 20.06
N GLY A 167 -28.77 -6.88 20.65
CA GLY A 167 -29.58 -5.82 20.05
C GLY A 167 -28.76 -4.53 19.82
N THR A 168 -28.01 -4.07 20.80
CA THR A 168 -27.19 -2.85 20.71
C THR A 168 -26.04 -3.01 19.72
N SER A 169 -25.36 -4.14 19.73
CA SER A 169 -24.29 -4.42 18.75
C SER A 169 -24.81 -4.47 17.32
N SER A 170 -25.95 -5.12 17.09
CA SER A 170 -26.60 -5.21 15.77
C SER A 170 -27.10 -3.85 15.27
N ALA A 171 -27.64 -3.00 16.17
CA ALA A 171 -28.10 -1.65 15.81
C ALA A 171 -26.92 -0.73 15.46
N ALA A 172 -25.83 -0.77 16.22
CA ALA A 172 -24.63 -0.01 15.94
C ALA A 172 -23.99 -0.40 14.59
N LEU A 173 -23.92 -1.71 14.32
CA LEU A 173 -23.41 -2.23 13.03
C LEU A 173 -24.31 -1.82 11.87
N ARG A 174 -25.65 -1.93 11.99
CA ARG A 174 -26.59 -1.48 10.96
C ARG A 174 -26.47 0.01 10.66
N ARG A 175 -26.30 0.85 11.69
CA ARG A 175 -26.12 2.30 11.54
C ARG A 175 -24.80 2.63 10.84
N PHE A 176 -23.71 1.92 11.17
CA PHE A 176 -22.41 2.06 10.50
C PHE A 176 -22.49 1.70 9.02
N LEU A 177 -23.10 0.55 8.67
CA LEU A 177 -23.23 0.11 7.28
C LEU A 177 -24.14 1.03 6.46
N ALA A 178 -25.26 1.52 7.03
CA ALA A 178 -26.15 2.46 6.35
C ALA A 178 -25.45 3.79 6.04
N HIS A 179 -24.62 4.29 6.94
CA HIS A 179 -23.84 5.50 6.74
C HIS A 179 -22.79 5.31 5.62
N THR A 180 -22.13 4.17 5.58
CA THR A 180 -21.17 3.81 4.51
C THR A 180 -21.81 3.84 3.11
N ARG A 181 -23.03 3.31 2.95
CA ARG A 181 -23.77 3.39 1.66
C ARG A 181 -24.05 4.83 1.23
N ALA A 182 -24.41 5.71 2.16
CA ALA A 182 -24.64 7.13 1.86
C ALA A 182 -23.32 7.83 1.45
N GLU A 183 -22.20 7.47 2.10
CA GLU A 183 -20.87 7.98 1.73
C GLU A 183 -20.46 7.54 0.34
N GLU A 184 -20.68 6.26 -0.02
CA GLU A 184 -20.39 5.75 -1.36
C GLU A 184 -21.19 6.49 -2.43
N ALA A 185 -22.50 6.65 -2.24
CA ALA A 185 -23.35 7.41 -3.17
C ALA A 185 -22.94 8.89 -3.28
N ALA A 186 -22.45 9.50 -2.21
CA ALA A 186 -21.93 10.86 -2.23
C ALA A 186 -20.58 10.93 -2.96
N ALA A 187 -19.70 9.93 -2.76
CA ALA A 187 -18.41 9.83 -3.44
C ALA A 187 -18.60 9.65 -4.96
N ASP A 188 -19.52 8.79 -5.41
CA ASP A 188 -19.84 8.63 -6.82
C ASP A 188 -20.29 9.95 -7.46
N ARG A 189 -21.25 10.65 -6.83
CA ARG A 189 -21.75 11.93 -7.35
C ARG A 189 -20.66 13.00 -7.41
N SER A 190 -19.81 13.06 -6.40
CA SER A 190 -18.70 14.01 -6.36
C SER A 190 -17.63 13.63 -7.37
N GLY A 191 -17.25 12.36 -7.44
CA GLY A 191 -16.27 11.82 -8.38
C GLY A 191 -16.66 12.09 -9.84
N LEU A 192 -17.92 11.81 -10.23
CA LEU A 192 -18.43 12.13 -11.56
C LEU A 192 -18.34 13.62 -11.90
N ARG A 193 -18.68 14.50 -10.95
CA ARG A 193 -18.50 15.95 -11.13
C ARG A 193 -17.05 16.35 -11.30
N TYR A 194 -16.12 15.71 -10.57
CA TYR A 194 -14.70 15.98 -10.71
C TYR A 194 -14.18 15.51 -12.07
N MET A 195 -14.61 14.32 -12.53
CA MET A 195 -14.29 13.83 -13.86
C MET A 195 -14.77 14.78 -14.94
N ALA A 196 -16.06 15.16 -14.91
CA ALA A 196 -16.65 16.09 -15.90
C ALA A 196 -15.91 17.44 -15.92
N ARG A 197 -15.60 18.04 -14.74
CA ARG A 197 -14.84 19.30 -14.65
C ARG A 197 -13.40 19.16 -15.15
N ALA A 198 -12.82 17.97 -15.02
CA ALA A 198 -11.47 17.66 -15.46
C ALA A 198 -11.39 17.31 -16.94
N GLY A 199 -12.53 17.23 -17.66
CA GLY A 199 -12.58 16.75 -19.04
C GLY A 199 -12.32 15.25 -19.18
N VAL A 200 -12.45 14.48 -18.08
CA VAL A 200 -12.32 13.02 -18.08
C VAL A 200 -13.68 12.39 -18.35
N ASP A 201 -13.72 11.42 -19.26
CA ASP A 201 -14.93 10.71 -19.64
C ASP A 201 -15.63 10.04 -18.44
N PRO A 202 -16.82 10.50 -18.02
CA PRO A 202 -17.56 9.95 -16.89
C PRO A 202 -17.98 8.48 -17.07
N GLN A 203 -18.03 7.99 -18.31
CA GLN A 203 -18.32 6.59 -18.62
C GLN A 203 -17.29 5.64 -17.99
N GLY A 204 -16.06 6.10 -17.76
CA GLY A 204 -15.04 5.34 -17.03
C GLY A 204 -15.49 4.87 -15.65
N MET A 205 -16.32 5.63 -14.93
CA MET A 205 -16.85 5.20 -13.63
C MET A 205 -17.89 4.09 -13.78
N VAL A 206 -18.73 4.14 -14.80
CA VAL A 206 -19.69 3.08 -15.11
C VAL A 206 -18.97 1.78 -15.40
N GLU A 207 -17.96 1.83 -16.27
CA GLU A 207 -17.15 0.66 -16.66
C GLU A 207 -16.40 0.03 -15.46
N VAL A 208 -15.88 0.84 -14.53
CA VAL A 208 -15.30 0.32 -13.29
C VAL A 208 -16.30 -0.46 -12.47
N LEU A 209 -17.52 0.07 -12.29
CA LEU A 209 -18.55 -0.61 -11.49
C LEU A 209 -19.06 -1.89 -12.21
N GLU A 210 -19.12 -1.89 -13.53
CA GLU A 210 -19.51 -3.06 -14.34
C GLU A 210 -18.52 -4.22 -14.21
N ILE A 211 -17.21 -3.96 -14.03
CA ILE A 211 -16.21 -5.00 -13.74
C ILE A 211 -16.60 -5.83 -12.50
N PHE A 212 -17.27 -5.21 -11.54
CA PHE A 212 -17.62 -5.81 -10.25
C PHE A 212 -19.10 -6.20 -10.17
N GLU A 213 -19.91 -5.98 -11.22
CA GLU A 213 -21.33 -6.34 -11.25
C GLU A 213 -21.51 -7.85 -11.02
N GLY A 214 -22.49 -8.22 -10.21
CA GLY A 214 -22.80 -9.62 -9.88
C GLY A 214 -21.99 -10.21 -8.72
N GLN A 215 -20.91 -9.58 -8.29
CA GLN A 215 -20.15 -10.07 -7.15
C GLN A 215 -20.84 -9.83 -5.79
N GLU A 216 -21.84 -8.97 -5.73
CA GLU A 216 -22.67 -8.76 -4.55
C GLU A 216 -23.44 -10.02 -4.12
N ALA A 217 -23.66 -10.97 -5.04
CA ALA A 217 -24.28 -12.27 -4.76
C ALA A 217 -23.29 -13.29 -4.18
N ILE A 218 -21.97 -13.00 -4.18
CA ILE A 218 -20.93 -13.88 -3.68
C ILE A 218 -20.76 -13.65 -2.17
N ALA A 219 -20.48 -14.71 -1.41
CA ALA A 219 -20.21 -14.62 0.03
C ALA A 219 -19.08 -13.61 0.31
N PRO A 220 -19.18 -12.73 1.34
CA PRO A 220 -18.24 -11.62 1.58
C PRO A 220 -16.75 -12.01 1.63
N GLY A 221 -16.44 -13.24 2.08
CA GLY A 221 -15.06 -13.75 2.13
C GLY A 221 -14.44 -14.06 0.77
N ARG A 222 -15.27 -14.17 -0.30
CA ARG A 222 -14.85 -14.47 -1.67
C ARG A 222 -14.95 -13.26 -2.61
N GLN A 223 -15.55 -12.16 -2.15
CA GLN A 223 -15.63 -10.92 -2.92
C GLN A 223 -14.25 -10.27 -3.08
N ASP A 224 -14.06 -9.54 -4.18
CA ASP A 224 -12.90 -8.68 -4.35
C ASP A 224 -12.78 -7.68 -3.19
N PRO A 225 -11.58 -7.39 -2.67
CA PRO A 225 -11.38 -6.43 -1.59
C PRO A 225 -11.99 -5.06 -1.88
N TYR A 226 -12.01 -4.63 -3.14
CA TYR A 226 -12.62 -3.37 -3.57
C TYR A 226 -14.11 -3.31 -3.19
N LEU A 227 -14.89 -4.35 -3.44
CA LEU A 227 -16.32 -4.40 -3.06
C LEU A 227 -16.54 -4.47 -1.56
N ARG A 228 -15.58 -5.01 -0.81
CA ARG A 228 -15.67 -5.05 0.65
C ARG A 228 -15.45 -3.68 1.28
N THR A 229 -14.64 -2.83 0.65
CA THR A 229 -14.40 -1.44 1.06
C THR A 229 -15.43 -0.48 0.46
N HIS A 230 -15.93 -0.77 -0.75
CA HIS A 230 -16.87 0.03 -1.54
C HIS A 230 -18.07 -0.81 -2.01
N PRO A 231 -19.05 -1.12 -1.14
CA PRO A 231 -20.14 -2.01 -1.49
C PRO A 231 -20.93 -1.53 -2.71
N LEU A 232 -21.02 -2.38 -3.74
CA LEU A 232 -21.83 -2.14 -4.90
C LEU A 232 -23.27 -2.59 -4.65
N SER A 233 -24.22 -1.87 -5.22
CA SER A 233 -25.61 -2.28 -5.34
C SER A 233 -26.12 -1.95 -6.74
N ARG A 234 -27.14 -2.68 -7.21
CA ARG A 234 -27.80 -2.39 -8.50
C ARG A 234 -28.37 -0.97 -8.56
N GLU A 235 -28.79 -0.44 -7.43
CA GLU A 235 -29.27 0.94 -7.32
C GLU A 235 -28.14 1.94 -7.53
N ARG A 236 -26.96 1.70 -6.90
CA ARG A 236 -25.77 2.52 -7.06
C ARG A 236 -25.31 2.55 -8.51
N LEU A 237 -25.21 1.38 -9.17
CA LEU A 237 -24.83 1.29 -10.59
C LEU A 237 -25.82 2.03 -11.50
N ARG A 238 -27.14 1.90 -11.27
CA ARG A 238 -28.16 2.65 -12.04
C ARG A 238 -28.04 4.15 -11.84
N ALA A 239 -27.79 4.61 -10.62
CA ALA A 239 -27.61 6.03 -10.32
C ALA A 239 -26.38 6.61 -11.01
N VAL A 240 -25.25 5.87 -11.00
CA VAL A 240 -24.01 6.27 -11.68
C VAL A 240 -24.20 6.32 -13.20
N ARG A 241 -24.86 5.32 -13.81
CA ARG A 241 -25.21 5.33 -15.25
C ARG A 241 -26.04 6.55 -15.62
N GLY A 242 -27.08 6.86 -14.85
CA GLY A 242 -27.93 8.02 -15.09
C GLY A 242 -27.20 9.35 -14.96
N LEU A 243 -26.31 9.48 -13.97
CA LEU A 243 -25.51 10.68 -13.78
C LEU A 243 -24.41 10.83 -14.84
N ALA A 244 -23.73 9.74 -15.22
CA ALA A 244 -22.70 9.77 -16.25
C ALA A 244 -23.28 10.20 -17.60
N ALA A 245 -24.47 9.70 -17.94
CA ALA A 245 -25.17 10.09 -19.19
C ALA A 245 -25.60 11.57 -19.21
N ALA A 246 -25.70 12.25 -18.08
CA ALA A 246 -26.02 13.67 -18.00
C ALA A 246 -24.81 14.60 -18.25
N PHE A 247 -23.60 14.04 -18.29
CA PHE A 247 -22.39 14.79 -18.58
C PHE A 247 -21.95 14.50 -20.03
N ASP A 248 -21.88 15.55 -20.85
CA ASP A 248 -21.32 15.43 -22.20
C ASP A 248 -19.79 15.20 -22.14
N ALA A 249 -19.36 14.05 -22.59
CA ALA A 249 -17.95 13.72 -22.74
C ALA A 249 -17.39 14.32 -24.05
N THR A 250 -17.49 15.63 -24.25
CA THR A 250 -17.21 16.31 -25.53
C THR A 250 -15.74 16.74 -25.69
N GLY A 251 -14.87 16.50 -24.72
CA GLY A 251 -13.45 16.82 -24.82
C GLY A 251 -12.67 15.79 -25.65
N PRO A 252 -11.59 16.21 -26.35
CA PRO A 252 -10.66 15.27 -26.96
C PRO A 252 -10.02 14.39 -25.86
N ALA A 253 -9.75 13.12 -26.19
CA ALA A 253 -9.08 12.21 -25.28
C ALA A 253 -7.73 12.85 -24.83
N ASP A 254 -7.48 12.85 -23.52
CA ASP A 254 -6.23 13.36 -22.96
C ASP A 254 -5.07 12.44 -23.39
N ALA A 255 -4.28 12.92 -24.34
CA ALA A 255 -3.13 12.20 -24.88
C ALA A 255 -2.06 11.92 -23.81
N ASP A 256 -1.87 12.83 -22.85
CA ASP A 256 -0.92 12.65 -21.75
C ASP A 256 -1.42 11.56 -20.79
N ALA A 257 -2.71 11.55 -20.46
CA ALA A 257 -3.30 10.48 -19.66
C ALA A 257 -3.19 9.12 -20.35
N ALA A 258 -3.47 9.05 -21.66
CA ALA A 258 -3.32 7.84 -22.45
C ALA A 258 -1.85 7.34 -22.46
N TYR A 259 -0.90 8.25 -22.67
CA TYR A 259 0.53 7.97 -22.66
C TYR A 259 1.00 7.40 -21.31
N TRP A 260 0.72 8.10 -20.21
CA TRP A 260 1.18 7.68 -18.88
C TRP A 260 0.50 6.40 -18.41
N PHE A 261 -0.78 6.22 -18.75
CA PHE A 261 -1.51 4.98 -18.46
C PHE A 261 -0.90 3.78 -19.19
N ALA A 262 -0.69 3.88 -20.50
CA ALA A 262 -0.11 2.79 -21.31
C ALA A 262 1.28 2.40 -20.80
N ARG A 263 2.13 3.40 -20.55
CA ARG A 263 3.51 3.21 -20.13
C ARG A 263 3.61 2.61 -18.72
N SER A 264 2.85 3.13 -17.76
CA SER A 264 2.82 2.60 -16.38
C SER A 264 2.25 1.19 -16.32
N ARG A 265 1.16 0.92 -17.05
CA ARG A 265 0.55 -0.41 -17.10
C ARG A 265 1.49 -1.44 -17.72
N ALA A 266 2.21 -1.06 -18.78
CA ALA A 266 3.20 -1.91 -19.44
C ALA A 266 4.38 -2.25 -18.49
N LYS A 267 4.94 -1.24 -17.82
CA LYS A 267 6.01 -1.41 -16.81
C LYS A 267 5.55 -2.30 -15.67
N LEU A 268 4.41 -1.99 -15.07
CA LEU A 268 3.84 -2.73 -13.96
C LEU A 268 3.54 -4.19 -14.33
N SER A 269 2.94 -4.42 -15.50
CA SER A 269 2.67 -5.76 -16.01
C SER A 269 3.94 -6.56 -16.25
N ALA A 270 4.97 -5.95 -16.86
CA ALA A 270 6.24 -6.61 -17.12
C ALA A 270 6.99 -6.94 -15.84
N TYR A 271 6.90 -6.06 -14.82
CA TYR A 271 7.55 -6.25 -13.53
C TYR A 271 6.93 -7.40 -12.71
N LEU A 272 5.61 -7.50 -12.71
CA LEU A 272 4.87 -8.44 -11.84
C LEU A 272 4.61 -9.81 -12.48
N ARG A 273 4.68 -9.91 -13.81
CA ARG A 273 4.37 -11.16 -14.53
C ARG A 273 5.64 -11.89 -14.92
N ASN A 274 5.47 -13.20 -15.22
CA ASN A 274 6.56 -14.01 -15.78
C ASN A 274 7.13 -13.33 -17.05
N PRO A 275 8.45 -13.13 -17.14
CA PRO A 275 9.08 -12.47 -18.29
C PRO A 275 8.73 -13.09 -19.64
N GLY A 276 8.74 -14.43 -19.72
CA GLY A 276 8.38 -15.15 -20.94
C GLY A 276 6.92 -14.91 -21.38
N TRP A 277 6.00 -14.73 -20.42
CA TRP A 277 4.62 -14.35 -20.72
C TRP A 277 4.55 -12.95 -21.35
N THR A 278 5.26 -11.98 -20.78
CA THR A 278 5.33 -10.61 -21.32
C THR A 278 5.94 -10.58 -22.70
N LEU A 279 7.10 -11.22 -22.90
CA LEU A 279 7.81 -11.22 -24.18
C LEU A 279 7.04 -11.88 -25.32
N ARG A 280 6.25 -12.92 -25.05
CA ARG A 280 5.40 -13.56 -26.08
C ARG A 280 4.22 -12.71 -26.54
N ARG A 281 3.80 -11.75 -25.73
CA ARG A 281 2.66 -10.84 -26.03
C ARG A 281 3.03 -9.51 -26.64
N LEU A 282 4.30 -9.15 -26.55
CA LEU A 282 4.83 -7.96 -27.23
C LEU A 282 5.06 -8.28 -28.70
N ASP A 283 4.42 -7.50 -29.57
CA ASP A 283 4.76 -7.53 -30.98
C ASP A 283 6.22 -7.10 -31.17
N ALA A 284 7.00 -7.88 -31.89
CA ALA A 284 8.41 -7.58 -32.14
C ALA A 284 8.60 -6.25 -32.87
N ALA A 285 7.65 -5.87 -33.73
CA ALA A 285 7.66 -4.61 -34.49
C ALA A 285 7.17 -3.40 -33.66
N ASP A 286 6.51 -3.60 -32.53
CA ASP A 286 6.02 -2.50 -31.69
C ASP A 286 7.19 -1.77 -31.03
N SER A 287 7.45 -0.57 -31.50
CA SER A 287 8.46 0.36 -30.97
C SER A 287 7.84 1.48 -30.11
N SER A 288 6.60 1.33 -29.65
CA SER A 288 6.02 2.28 -28.70
C SER A 288 6.82 2.37 -27.41
N ASP A 289 6.76 3.51 -26.74
CA ASP A 289 7.47 3.71 -25.46
C ASP A 289 7.05 2.66 -24.42
N ALA A 290 5.75 2.32 -24.38
CA ALA A 290 5.22 1.29 -23.51
C ALA A 290 5.80 -0.11 -23.81
N ALA A 291 5.91 -0.48 -25.10
CA ALA A 291 6.51 -1.75 -25.51
C ALA A 291 8.01 -1.80 -25.22
N LEU A 292 8.75 -0.70 -25.43
CA LEU A 292 10.17 -0.62 -25.12
C LEU A 292 10.42 -0.76 -23.61
N VAL A 293 9.62 -0.09 -22.76
CA VAL A 293 9.69 -0.24 -21.30
C VAL A 293 9.43 -1.68 -20.90
N ALA A 294 8.33 -2.29 -21.37
CA ALA A 294 7.98 -3.67 -21.02
C ALA A 294 9.05 -4.67 -21.48
N ARG A 295 9.64 -4.44 -22.68
CA ARG A 295 10.71 -5.27 -23.23
C ARG A 295 11.99 -5.18 -22.43
N ALA A 296 12.37 -3.97 -21.99
CA ALA A 296 13.54 -3.74 -21.15
C ALA A 296 13.39 -4.45 -19.79
N VAL A 297 12.24 -4.25 -19.13
CA VAL A 297 11.96 -4.88 -17.82
C VAL A 297 11.94 -6.41 -17.94
N ALA A 298 11.18 -6.96 -18.88
CA ALA A 298 11.03 -8.41 -19.02
C ALA A 298 12.35 -9.11 -19.42
N ASN A 299 13.16 -8.51 -20.30
CA ASN A 299 14.47 -9.06 -20.64
C ASN A 299 15.45 -8.99 -19.47
N SER A 300 15.45 -7.90 -18.69
CA SER A 300 16.28 -7.77 -17.50
C SER A 300 15.95 -8.88 -16.49
N GLN A 301 14.67 -9.09 -16.19
CA GLN A 301 14.23 -10.18 -15.29
C GLN A 301 14.53 -11.58 -15.83
N ALA A 302 14.56 -11.74 -17.16
CA ALA A 302 14.96 -12.99 -17.81
C ALA A 302 16.49 -13.20 -17.88
N ALA A 303 17.27 -12.32 -17.23
CA ALA A 303 18.74 -12.31 -17.32
C ALA A 303 19.29 -12.14 -18.75
N ARG A 304 18.54 -11.51 -19.65
CA ARG A 304 18.92 -11.20 -21.03
C ARG A 304 19.42 -9.76 -21.12
N GLY A 305 20.52 -9.45 -20.43
CA GLY A 305 21.02 -8.09 -20.24
C GLY A 305 21.23 -7.29 -21.54
N ALA A 306 21.81 -7.91 -22.58
CA ALA A 306 22.01 -7.24 -23.88
C ALA A 306 20.68 -6.82 -24.54
N ALA A 307 19.67 -7.70 -24.53
CA ALA A 307 18.35 -7.38 -25.09
C ALA A 307 17.59 -6.35 -24.24
N ALA A 308 17.77 -6.38 -22.91
CA ALA A 308 17.22 -5.37 -22.02
C ALA A 308 17.83 -4.00 -22.28
N LEU A 309 19.15 -3.94 -22.42
CA LEU A 309 19.87 -2.70 -22.70
C LEU A 309 19.52 -2.14 -24.08
N GLN A 310 19.42 -2.99 -25.11
CA GLN A 310 18.99 -2.59 -26.44
C GLN A 310 17.60 -1.90 -26.41
N ALA A 311 16.63 -2.43 -25.67
CA ALA A 311 15.31 -1.84 -25.54
C ALA A 311 15.35 -0.49 -24.77
N ALA A 312 16.15 -0.41 -23.69
CA ALA A 312 16.33 0.82 -22.94
C ALA A 312 17.06 1.91 -23.76
N ASP A 313 18.09 1.53 -24.52
CA ASP A 313 18.82 2.46 -25.42
C ASP A 313 17.91 2.98 -26.54
N ALA A 314 17.04 2.12 -27.11
CA ALA A 314 16.04 2.53 -28.09
C ALA A 314 15.06 3.57 -27.51
N LEU A 315 14.64 3.40 -26.26
CA LEU A 315 13.78 4.37 -25.57
C LEU A 315 14.52 5.69 -25.33
N VAL A 316 15.77 5.66 -24.87
CA VAL A 316 16.61 6.86 -24.69
C VAL A 316 16.84 7.59 -26.01
N ALA A 317 17.11 6.87 -27.09
CA ALA A 317 17.29 7.48 -28.43
C ALA A 317 16.01 8.18 -28.92
N LYS A 318 14.85 7.61 -28.63
CA LYS A 318 13.52 8.16 -28.95
C LYS A 318 13.12 9.33 -28.03
N ARG A 319 13.56 9.31 -26.77
CA ARG A 319 13.20 10.25 -25.71
C ARG A 319 14.47 10.73 -24.96
N PRO A 320 15.37 11.50 -25.59
CA PRO A 320 16.66 11.85 -25.00
C PRO A 320 16.57 12.77 -23.76
N ASP A 321 15.47 13.48 -23.61
CA ASP A 321 15.21 14.37 -22.47
C ASP A 321 14.18 13.80 -21.45
N ASP A 322 13.82 12.53 -21.59
CA ASP A 322 12.97 11.84 -20.62
C ASP A 322 13.82 11.27 -19.46
N PRO A 323 13.70 11.80 -18.23
CA PRO A 323 14.45 11.29 -17.09
C PRO A 323 14.17 9.82 -16.77
N TYR A 324 12.96 9.34 -17.05
CA TYR A 324 12.54 7.97 -16.76
C TYR A 324 13.11 6.97 -17.78
N ALA A 325 13.38 7.40 -19.01
CA ALA A 325 14.11 6.59 -19.99
C ALA A 325 15.56 6.34 -19.52
N HIS A 326 16.24 7.39 -19.04
CA HIS A 326 17.59 7.29 -18.49
C HIS A 326 17.61 6.51 -17.15
N GLU A 327 16.58 6.64 -16.31
CA GLU A 327 16.40 5.87 -15.09
C GLU A 327 16.26 4.37 -15.41
N LEU A 328 15.40 4.00 -16.34
CA LEU A 328 15.24 2.63 -16.81
C LEU A 328 16.55 2.05 -17.34
N ARG A 329 17.28 2.81 -18.15
CA ARG A 329 18.61 2.41 -18.62
C ARG A 329 19.59 2.18 -17.47
N GLY A 330 19.60 3.10 -16.50
CA GLY A 330 20.42 2.99 -15.29
C GLY A 330 20.07 1.74 -14.49
N TRP A 331 18.78 1.43 -14.32
CA TRP A 331 18.35 0.22 -13.65
C TRP A 331 18.77 -1.06 -14.39
N VAL A 332 18.60 -1.12 -15.71
CA VAL A 332 19.04 -2.27 -16.53
C VAL A 332 20.55 -2.51 -16.40
N LEU A 333 21.35 -1.45 -16.47
CA LEU A 333 22.80 -1.53 -16.29
C LEU A 333 23.19 -1.97 -14.88
N PHE A 334 22.46 -1.49 -13.87
CA PHE A 334 22.68 -1.90 -12.48
C PHE A 334 22.41 -3.40 -12.27
N GLU A 335 21.32 -3.92 -12.83
CA GLU A 335 20.99 -5.35 -12.79
C GLU A 335 22.03 -6.19 -13.56
N ALA A 336 22.61 -5.63 -14.64
CA ALA A 336 23.71 -6.23 -15.38
C ALA A 336 25.07 -6.10 -14.66
N ARG A 337 25.13 -5.46 -13.48
CA ARG A 337 26.32 -5.18 -12.68
C ARG A 337 27.35 -4.25 -13.32
N ASP A 338 26.98 -3.52 -14.37
CA ASP A 338 27.78 -2.41 -14.90
C ASP A 338 27.49 -1.13 -14.10
N TYR A 339 28.04 -1.07 -12.89
CA TYR A 339 27.70 -0.04 -11.91
C TYR A 339 28.20 1.36 -12.34
N ASP A 340 29.33 1.44 -13.05
CA ASP A 340 29.84 2.72 -13.54
C ASP A 340 28.96 3.28 -14.67
N ALA A 341 28.52 2.44 -15.61
CA ALA A 341 27.59 2.88 -16.64
C ALA A 341 26.20 3.19 -16.04
N ALA A 342 25.75 2.41 -15.05
CA ALA A 342 24.51 2.68 -14.31
C ALA A 342 24.57 4.06 -13.63
N ALA A 343 25.66 4.36 -12.92
CA ALA A 343 25.84 5.65 -12.25
C ALA A 343 25.79 6.82 -13.24
N ARG A 344 26.42 6.69 -14.43
CA ARG A 344 26.35 7.71 -15.50
C ARG A 344 24.93 7.89 -16.04
N ALA A 345 24.19 6.81 -16.27
CA ALA A 345 22.82 6.87 -16.76
C ALA A 345 21.89 7.53 -15.72
N TYR A 346 21.99 7.15 -14.44
CA TYR A 346 21.26 7.80 -13.36
C TYR A 346 21.66 9.27 -13.17
N ALA A 347 22.94 9.62 -13.33
CA ALA A 347 23.38 11.03 -13.28
C ALA A 347 22.67 11.88 -14.32
N ARG A 348 22.50 11.38 -15.56
CA ARG A 348 21.73 12.06 -16.60
C ARG A 348 20.25 12.18 -16.21
N ALA A 349 19.65 11.13 -15.66
CA ALA A 349 18.27 11.15 -15.16
C ALA A 349 18.07 12.19 -14.05
N VAL A 350 19.01 12.28 -13.08
CA VAL A 350 18.99 13.30 -12.01
C VAL A 350 19.14 14.71 -12.59
N ALA A 351 19.99 14.91 -13.60
CA ALA A 351 20.15 16.22 -14.25
C ALA A 351 18.85 16.69 -14.93
N LEU A 352 18.10 15.76 -15.53
CA LEU A 352 16.81 16.05 -16.17
C LEU A 352 15.66 16.23 -15.17
N ALA A 353 15.70 15.54 -14.02
CA ALA A 353 14.68 15.62 -12.98
C ALA A 353 15.32 15.76 -11.56
N PRO A 354 15.93 16.92 -11.24
CA PRO A 354 16.67 17.11 -9.98
C PRO A 354 15.75 17.10 -8.74
N GLY A 355 14.45 17.20 -8.95
CA GLY A 355 13.43 17.14 -7.92
C GLY A 355 12.94 15.73 -7.57
N GLU A 356 13.30 14.69 -8.35
CA GLU A 356 12.74 13.34 -8.20
C GLU A 356 13.61 12.48 -7.24
N PRO A 357 13.11 12.23 -6.02
CA PRO A 357 13.92 11.57 -4.99
C PRO A 357 14.20 10.09 -5.30
N LEU A 358 13.33 9.40 -6.03
CA LEU A 358 13.52 7.99 -6.36
C LEU A 358 14.62 7.80 -7.41
N ILE A 359 14.71 8.68 -8.40
CA ILE A 359 15.82 8.69 -9.36
C ILE A 359 17.14 8.97 -8.64
N ALA A 360 17.14 9.97 -7.74
CA ALA A 360 18.31 10.29 -6.93
C ALA A 360 18.74 9.13 -6.01
N ALA A 361 17.77 8.39 -5.44
CA ALA A 361 18.04 7.20 -4.64
C ALA A 361 18.69 6.09 -5.50
N GLY A 362 18.20 5.86 -6.72
CA GLY A 362 18.81 4.94 -7.70
C GLY A 362 20.24 5.33 -8.04
N HIS A 363 20.49 6.63 -8.29
CA HIS A 363 21.84 7.16 -8.51
C HIS A 363 22.77 6.90 -7.32
N GLY A 364 22.33 7.24 -6.10
CA GLY A 364 23.13 7.01 -4.91
C GLY A 364 23.47 5.52 -4.69
N ARG A 365 22.52 4.63 -4.98
CA ARG A 365 22.76 3.18 -4.94
C ARG A 365 23.77 2.72 -5.97
N ALA A 366 23.71 3.23 -7.21
CA ALA A 366 24.67 2.91 -8.26
C ALA A 366 26.08 3.38 -7.88
N LEU A 367 26.21 4.61 -7.35
CA LEU A 367 27.49 5.15 -6.84
C LEU A 367 28.07 4.28 -5.71
N LEU A 368 27.25 3.82 -4.76
CA LEU A 368 27.72 2.90 -3.70
C LEU A 368 28.21 1.57 -4.25
N ALA A 369 27.56 1.06 -5.30
CA ALA A 369 27.92 -0.22 -5.89
C ALA A 369 29.25 -0.17 -6.66
N THR A 370 29.71 1.00 -7.11
CA THR A 370 31.06 1.14 -7.70
C THR A 370 32.19 0.90 -6.67
N GLY A 371 31.89 1.06 -5.38
CA GLY A 371 32.86 0.87 -4.28
C GLY A 371 33.88 2.02 -4.10
N THR A 372 33.87 3.02 -4.96
CA THR A 372 34.87 4.12 -4.97
C THR A 372 34.24 5.51 -4.80
N GLN A 373 32.91 5.63 -4.78
CA GLN A 373 32.20 6.91 -4.82
C GLN A 373 31.29 7.14 -3.61
N ASP A 374 31.66 6.62 -2.44
CA ASP A 374 30.82 6.65 -1.22
C ASP A 374 30.47 8.08 -0.75
N ALA A 375 31.38 9.05 -0.90
CA ALA A 375 31.13 10.45 -0.54
C ALA A 375 30.10 11.12 -1.48
N ALA A 376 30.21 10.86 -2.78
CA ALA A 376 29.24 11.33 -3.77
C ALA A 376 27.87 10.68 -3.54
N ALA A 377 27.84 9.36 -3.29
CA ALA A 377 26.63 8.62 -2.96
C ALA A 377 25.93 9.22 -1.74
N ARG A 378 26.66 9.49 -0.66
CA ARG A 378 26.11 10.12 0.54
C ARG A 378 25.44 11.45 0.21
N THR A 379 26.12 12.34 -0.50
CA THR A 379 25.58 13.66 -0.86
C THR A 379 24.28 13.57 -1.65
N VAL A 380 24.21 12.66 -2.62
CA VAL A 380 23.00 12.44 -3.43
C VAL A 380 21.87 11.87 -2.58
N LEU A 381 22.17 10.88 -1.72
CA LEU A 381 21.17 10.23 -0.87
C LEU A 381 20.65 11.17 0.24
N GLU A 382 21.47 12.05 0.79
CA GLU A 382 21.04 13.08 1.75
C GLU A 382 20.04 14.06 1.12
N ARG A 383 20.30 14.50 -0.12
CA ARG A 383 19.35 15.34 -0.88
C ARG A 383 18.06 14.60 -1.20
N ALA A 384 18.14 13.34 -1.57
CA ALA A 384 16.95 12.49 -1.82
C ALA A 384 16.12 12.33 -0.56
N ARG A 385 16.76 12.05 0.60
CA ARG A 385 16.09 11.93 1.91
C ARG A 385 15.35 13.20 2.32
N ALA A 386 15.89 14.37 2.03
CA ALA A 386 15.23 15.64 2.35
C ALA A 386 13.85 15.78 1.66
N ARG A 387 13.65 15.11 0.51
CA ARG A 387 12.39 15.12 -0.25
C ARG A 387 11.51 13.88 0.01
N ASP A 388 12.12 12.75 0.37
CA ASP A 388 11.43 11.48 0.64
C ASP A 388 11.97 10.82 1.92
N PRO A 389 11.65 11.38 3.10
CA PRO A 389 12.19 10.92 4.37
C PRO A 389 11.65 9.56 4.82
N PHE A 390 10.55 9.09 4.21
CA PHE A 390 9.86 7.86 4.59
C PHE A 390 10.13 6.69 3.63
N ASN A 391 11.30 6.68 2.98
CA ASN A 391 11.70 5.62 2.07
C ASN A 391 12.70 4.66 2.74
N PRO A 392 12.27 3.43 3.10
CA PRO A 392 13.15 2.50 3.82
C PRO A 392 14.38 2.05 3.00
N SER A 393 14.24 1.94 1.66
CA SER A 393 15.35 1.55 0.78
C SER A 393 16.41 2.65 0.69
N LEU A 394 15.96 3.91 0.55
CA LEU A 394 16.86 5.07 0.58
C LEU A 394 17.59 5.18 1.92
N LEU A 395 16.88 5.00 3.06
CA LEU A 395 17.49 5.04 4.38
C LEU A 395 18.53 3.94 4.59
N ARG A 396 18.32 2.73 4.01
CA ARG A 396 19.31 1.65 4.03
C ARG A 396 20.58 2.07 3.28
N ASP A 397 20.42 2.58 2.06
CA ASP A 397 21.55 2.95 1.21
C ASP A 397 22.30 4.17 1.79
N LEU A 398 21.57 5.12 2.38
CA LEU A 398 22.13 6.27 3.08
C LEU A 398 22.93 5.85 4.34
N ALA A 399 22.39 4.93 5.14
CA ALA A 399 23.11 4.41 6.31
C ALA A 399 24.44 3.76 5.91
N LEU A 400 24.47 3.01 4.79
CA LEU A 400 25.69 2.43 4.25
C LEU A 400 26.71 3.50 3.82
N ALA A 401 26.24 4.52 3.06
CA ALA A 401 27.09 5.63 2.62
C ALA A 401 27.69 6.40 3.82
N GLN A 402 26.86 6.70 4.84
CA GLN A 402 27.28 7.37 6.06
C GLN A 402 28.30 6.53 6.85
N ALA A 403 28.10 5.22 6.96
CA ALA A 403 29.04 4.34 7.63
C ALA A 403 30.40 4.32 6.92
N ARG A 404 30.44 4.16 5.60
CA ARG A 404 31.65 4.13 4.80
C ARG A 404 32.39 5.48 4.76
N THR A 405 31.69 6.58 5.00
CA THR A 405 32.26 7.93 5.05
C THR A 405 32.54 8.42 6.48
N GLY A 406 32.61 7.52 7.46
CA GLY A 406 33.05 7.84 8.84
C GLY A 406 31.99 8.58 9.67
N GLN A 407 30.68 8.41 9.38
CA GLN A 407 29.59 9.04 10.11
C GLN A 407 28.73 8.00 10.88
N PRO A 408 29.29 7.29 11.89
CA PRO A 408 28.61 6.17 12.55
C PRO A 408 27.32 6.58 13.28
N GLY A 409 27.27 7.79 13.84
CA GLY A 409 26.08 8.34 14.50
C GLY A 409 24.93 8.54 13.53
N ALA A 410 25.20 9.17 12.37
CA ALA A 410 24.18 9.38 11.32
C ALA A 410 23.75 8.04 10.70
N ALA A 411 24.67 7.11 10.48
CA ALA A 411 24.35 5.77 9.96
C ALA A 411 23.42 4.98 10.90
N SER A 412 23.69 5.07 12.21
CA SER A 412 22.85 4.45 13.24
C SER A 412 21.44 5.08 13.26
N LEU A 413 21.34 6.41 13.12
CA LEU A 413 20.06 7.10 13.04
C LEU A 413 19.27 6.69 11.79
N SER A 414 19.88 6.71 10.61
CA SER A 414 19.21 6.27 9.37
C SER A 414 18.72 4.81 9.45
N THR A 415 19.48 3.95 10.13
CA THR A 415 19.09 2.57 10.40
C THR A 415 17.90 2.50 11.37
N ALA A 416 17.91 3.30 12.44
CA ALA A 416 16.82 3.38 13.40
C ALA A 416 15.52 3.85 12.74
N GLU A 417 15.57 4.92 11.93
CA GLU A 417 14.44 5.44 11.17
C GLU A 417 13.87 4.37 10.22
N ARG A 418 14.73 3.64 9.51
CA ARG A 418 14.31 2.53 8.64
C ARG A 418 13.53 1.46 9.39
N TYR A 419 14.01 1.02 10.56
CA TYR A 419 13.32 0.03 11.38
C TYR A 419 12.03 0.55 11.96
N ALA A 420 11.98 1.82 12.37
CA ALA A 420 10.77 2.47 12.86
C ALA A 420 9.68 2.51 11.78
N LEU A 421 10.02 2.87 10.53
CA LEU A 421 9.11 2.84 9.39
C LEU A 421 8.55 1.43 9.09
N SER A 422 9.32 0.39 9.41
CA SER A 422 8.88 -1.00 9.24
C SER A 422 8.12 -1.55 10.46
N GLY A 423 7.78 -0.71 11.46
CA GLY A 423 7.11 -1.11 12.70
C GLY A 423 7.97 -1.92 13.66
N ARG A 424 9.27 -2.12 13.36
CA ARG A 424 10.22 -2.89 14.16
C ARG A 424 10.82 -2.02 15.26
N LEU A 425 9.99 -1.54 16.19
CA LEU A 425 10.39 -0.53 17.18
C LEU A 425 11.48 -1.03 18.17
N ARG A 426 11.55 -2.33 18.46
CA ARG A 426 12.64 -2.87 19.29
C ARG A 426 14.01 -2.71 18.63
N ASP A 427 14.11 -3.07 17.33
CA ASP A 427 15.34 -2.91 16.58
C ASP A 427 15.66 -1.42 16.38
N ALA A 428 14.65 -0.61 16.10
CA ALA A 428 14.78 0.84 15.99
C ALA A 428 15.38 1.46 17.25
N LYS A 429 14.94 1.03 18.46
CA LYS A 429 15.45 1.49 19.76
C LYS A 429 16.94 1.22 19.93
N ILE A 430 17.41 0.02 19.56
CA ILE A 430 18.85 -0.35 19.65
C ILE A 430 19.69 0.64 18.84
N HIS A 431 19.33 0.86 17.59
CA HIS A 431 20.07 1.76 16.71
C HIS A 431 19.89 3.24 17.09
N ALA A 432 18.73 3.66 17.59
CA ALA A 432 18.49 5.00 18.08
C ALA A 432 19.32 5.31 19.32
N THR A 433 19.42 4.38 20.29
CA THR A 433 20.27 4.53 21.47
C THR A 433 21.75 4.68 21.08
N ARG A 434 22.22 3.88 20.11
CA ARG A 434 23.58 4.04 19.58
C ARG A 434 23.78 5.40 18.90
N ALA A 435 22.79 5.86 18.11
CA ALA A 435 22.84 7.16 17.46
C ALA A 435 22.89 8.31 18.49
N ALA A 436 22.06 8.27 19.53
CA ALA A 436 22.05 9.26 20.61
C ALA A 436 23.38 9.35 21.38
N GLY A 437 24.08 8.20 21.54
CA GLY A 437 25.39 8.16 22.14
C GLY A 437 26.55 8.72 21.28
N LEU A 438 26.34 8.79 19.94
CA LEU A 438 27.36 9.22 18.97
C LEU A 438 27.12 10.61 18.38
N LEU A 439 25.90 11.11 18.42
CA LEU A 439 25.54 12.41 17.85
C LEU A 439 25.69 13.53 18.91
N PRO A 440 26.01 14.76 18.49
CA PRO A 440 26.07 15.90 19.42
C PRO A 440 24.72 16.09 20.12
N ARG A 441 24.73 16.17 21.44
CA ARG A 441 23.52 16.40 22.26
C ARG A 441 22.80 17.68 21.81
N GLY A 442 21.47 17.63 21.70
CA GLY A 442 20.65 18.75 21.27
C GLY A 442 20.62 18.96 19.75
N SER A 443 21.43 18.22 18.96
CA SER A 443 21.33 18.28 17.49
C SER A 443 20.01 17.69 17.01
N ALA A 444 19.55 18.12 15.82
CA ALA A 444 18.32 17.58 15.21
C ALA A 444 18.39 16.03 15.00
N GLY A 445 19.57 15.48 14.76
CA GLY A 445 19.78 14.03 14.67
C GLY A 445 19.61 13.35 16.02
N TRP A 446 20.18 13.92 17.07
CA TRP A 446 20.04 13.44 18.45
C TRP A 446 18.56 13.46 18.89
N GLN A 447 17.86 14.57 18.65
CA GLN A 447 16.43 14.68 18.99
C GLN A 447 15.59 13.60 18.31
N ARG A 448 15.79 13.36 17.00
CA ARG A 448 15.09 12.27 16.30
C ARG A 448 15.40 10.88 16.87
N ALA A 449 16.63 10.65 17.33
CA ALA A 449 16.97 9.40 17.99
C ALA A 449 16.20 9.24 19.31
N GLU A 450 16.11 10.28 20.12
CA GLU A 450 15.34 10.28 21.38
C GLU A 450 13.84 10.07 21.12
N ASP A 451 13.28 10.68 20.07
CA ASP A 451 11.87 10.49 19.68
C ASP A 451 11.57 9.00 19.36
N ILE A 452 12.49 8.33 18.65
CA ILE A 452 12.36 6.91 18.32
C ILE A 452 12.46 6.04 19.60
N ILE A 453 13.36 6.37 20.53
CA ILE A 453 13.49 5.67 21.81
C ILE A 453 12.18 5.80 22.60
N ALA A 454 11.66 7.03 22.74
CA ALA A 454 10.43 7.30 23.47
C ALA A 454 9.21 6.59 22.86
N ALA A 455 9.10 6.56 21.52
CA ALA A 455 8.05 5.84 20.81
C ALA A 455 8.13 4.33 21.08
N ALA A 456 9.32 3.75 21.06
CA ALA A 456 9.52 2.33 21.34
C ALA A 456 9.15 1.97 22.79
N GLU A 457 9.55 2.78 23.76
CA GLU A 457 9.23 2.60 25.19
C GLU A 457 7.72 2.72 25.47
N THR A 458 7.05 3.63 24.76
CA THR A 458 5.60 3.77 24.86
C THR A 458 4.89 2.52 24.35
N GLN A 459 5.37 1.94 23.24
CA GLN A 459 4.84 0.69 22.71
C GLN A 459 5.12 -0.50 23.64
N GLU A 460 6.30 -0.59 24.23
CA GLU A 460 6.65 -1.63 25.20
C GLU A 460 5.73 -1.60 26.43
N ARG A 461 5.39 -0.40 26.94
CA ARG A 461 4.45 -0.20 28.06
C ARG A 461 3.02 -0.63 27.70
N ARG A 462 2.57 -0.42 26.45
CA ARG A 462 1.24 -0.84 25.99
C ARG A 462 1.09 -2.35 25.81
N ASN A 463 2.21 -3.04 25.58
CA ASN A 463 2.23 -4.48 25.34
C ASN A 463 2.42 -5.31 26.63
N ARG A 464 2.69 -4.65 27.77
CA ARG A 464 2.70 -5.21 29.13
C ARG A 464 1.31 -5.13 29.75
#